data_4c768eff3b6af26b6b17d51fb027ea82
#
_entry.id   4c768eff3b6af26b6b17d51fb027ea82
#
_cell.length_a   1.000
_cell.length_b   1.000
_cell.length_c   1.000
_cell.angle_alpha   90.00
_cell.angle_beta   90.00
_cell.angle_gamma   90.00
#
_symmetry.space_group_name_H-M   'P 1'
#
loop_
_entity.id
_entity.type
_entity.pdbx_description
1 polymer ?
#
loop_
_entity_poly.entity_id
_entity_poly.type
_entity_poly.pdbx_seq_one_letter_code
_entity_poly.pdbx_strand_id
1 'polypeptide(L)'
;MSNPTDSYSSTTTSNDLSVNDNKVRVKMQVIPSGSVWHNADIPIVDHPSAFFVSNQDPRVAEQFNMMSIEMNNYYNKPANTTVPLQNISIGDFCVARFSEDHLWYRARVVLNNDESVLIVFIDYGNSESKPPNEIYPLTESLARLPAMTVACTLHEAFPSNQNFWTPEATDAFSMLVKNRIVEVHFQPGIGQQWPLHFVKIMLDGQSITQHPKLAAHITSARNEQIALHFNDKLTPMEYILYNVAVVESDIYNNNLP
;
A
#
# COMPACT_ATOMS: atom_id res chain seq x y z
N MET A 1 -65.96 -27.37 20.38
CA MET A 1 -64.86 -26.83 21.18
C MET A 1 -63.69 -26.61 20.27
N SER A 2 -63.60 -25.44 19.77
CA SER A 2 -62.64 -25.02 18.76
C SER A 2 -61.59 -24.12 19.43
N ASN A 3 -60.31 -24.49 19.37
CA ASN A 3 -59.20 -23.66 19.79
C ASN A 3 -58.81 -22.68 18.66
N PRO A 4 -58.52 -21.42 18.98
CA PRO A 4 -57.97 -20.47 17.99
C PRO A 4 -56.44 -20.60 17.97
N THR A 5 -55.91 -20.67 16.78
CA THR A 5 -54.49 -20.56 16.46
C THR A 5 -54.10 -19.11 16.36
N ASP A 6 -53.23 -18.65 17.28
CA ASP A 6 -52.57 -17.35 17.21
C ASP A 6 -51.45 -17.38 16.18
N SER A 7 -51.60 -16.57 15.15
CA SER A 7 -50.54 -16.29 14.16
C SER A 7 -49.72 -15.10 14.62
N TYR A 8 -48.51 -15.34 15.09
CA TYR A 8 -47.51 -14.30 15.25
C TYR A 8 -46.88 -13.93 13.90
N SER A 9 -47.20 -12.78 13.38
CA SER A 9 -46.51 -12.15 12.27
C SER A 9 -45.27 -11.42 12.83
N SER A 10 -44.09 -11.99 12.63
CA SER A 10 -42.82 -11.29 12.83
C SER A 10 -42.53 -10.34 11.65
N THR A 11 -42.79 -9.08 11.86
CA THR A 11 -42.27 -8.02 10.98
C THR A 11 -40.77 -7.87 11.25
N THR A 12 -39.94 -8.52 10.44
CA THR A 12 -38.54 -8.20 10.31
C THR A 12 -38.41 -6.88 9.55
N THR A 13 -38.21 -5.80 10.30
CA THR A 13 -37.69 -4.56 9.73
C THR A 13 -36.25 -4.77 9.34
N SER A 14 -36.01 -5.03 8.07
CA SER A 14 -34.68 -4.91 7.46
C SER A 14 -34.32 -3.42 7.46
N ASN A 15 -33.49 -3.03 8.42
CA ASN A 15 -32.77 -1.78 8.32
C ASN A 15 -31.75 -1.92 7.20
N ASP A 16 -32.15 -1.57 5.98
CA ASP A 16 -31.28 -1.23 4.89
C ASP A 16 -30.52 0.06 5.27
N LEU A 17 -29.42 -0.12 5.98
CA LEU A 17 -28.37 0.88 6.05
C LEU A 17 -27.64 0.84 4.70
N SER A 18 -28.22 1.49 3.70
CA SER A 18 -27.49 1.92 2.53
C SER A 18 -26.45 2.95 3.03
N VAL A 19 -25.28 2.48 3.40
CA VAL A 19 -24.10 3.33 3.59
C VAL A 19 -23.84 3.94 2.22
N ASN A 20 -24.19 5.21 2.09
CA ASN A 20 -23.94 6.00 0.89
C ASN A 20 -22.42 6.23 0.84
N ASP A 21 -21.69 5.27 0.27
CA ASP A 21 -20.22 5.23 0.23
C ASP A 21 -19.71 6.16 -0.89
N ASN A 22 -19.98 7.46 -0.72
CA ASN A 22 -19.54 8.52 -1.63
C ASN A 22 -18.08 8.93 -1.35
N LYS A 23 -17.27 8.01 -0.78
CA LYS A 23 -15.86 8.29 -0.48
C LYS A 23 -15.03 8.25 -1.77
N VAL A 24 -14.23 9.28 -1.95
CA VAL A 24 -13.31 9.38 -3.10
C VAL A 24 -12.27 8.27 -3.02
N ARG A 25 -12.03 7.57 -4.14
CA ARG A 25 -11.10 6.44 -4.22
C ARG A 25 -10.01 6.70 -5.25
N VAL A 26 -8.79 6.32 -4.92
CA VAL A 26 -7.67 6.27 -5.87
C VAL A 26 -7.51 4.84 -6.37
N LYS A 27 -7.33 4.69 -7.67
CA LYS A 27 -7.02 3.36 -8.23
C LYS A 27 -5.61 2.95 -7.79
N MET A 28 -5.54 1.87 -7.02
CA MET A 28 -4.26 1.20 -6.75
C MET A 28 -3.82 0.43 -8.00
N GLN A 29 -2.53 0.48 -8.33
CA GLN A 29 -2.02 -0.18 -9.52
C GLN A 29 -1.89 -1.70 -9.31
N VAL A 30 -2.36 -2.47 -10.28
CA VAL A 30 -2.06 -3.88 -10.45
C VAL A 30 -1.19 -4.03 -11.67
N ILE A 31 0.00 -4.50 -11.47
CA ILE A 31 0.93 -4.72 -12.56
C ILE A 31 0.88 -6.20 -12.95
N PRO A 32 0.46 -6.51 -14.19
CA PRO A 32 0.41 -7.88 -14.64
C PRO A 32 1.76 -8.58 -14.56
N SER A 33 1.74 -9.87 -14.20
CA SER A 33 2.92 -10.72 -14.30
C SER A 33 3.48 -10.72 -15.73
N GLY A 34 4.79 -10.69 -15.86
CA GLY A 34 5.50 -10.57 -17.14
C GLY A 34 5.72 -9.11 -17.59
N SER A 35 5.13 -8.12 -16.89
CA SER A 35 5.46 -6.71 -17.15
C SER A 35 6.90 -6.42 -16.74
N VAL A 36 7.51 -5.44 -17.42
CA VAL A 36 8.85 -4.93 -17.10
C VAL A 36 8.81 -3.41 -17.02
N TRP A 37 9.31 -2.87 -15.92
CA TRP A 37 9.61 -1.46 -15.79
C TRP A 37 11.11 -1.25 -15.94
N HIS A 38 11.52 -0.69 -17.07
CA HIS A 38 12.93 -0.47 -17.36
C HIS A 38 13.55 0.70 -16.58
N ASN A 39 12.71 1.65 -16.17
CA ASN A 39 13.11 2.80 -15.38
C ASN A 39 12.24 2.83 -14.11
N ALA A 40 12.73 2.22 -13.06
CA ALA A 40 12.05 2.24 -11.77
C ALA A 40 13.01 2.70 -10.68
N ASP A 41 12.46 3.35 -9.65
CA ASP A 41 13.18 3.58 -8.40
C ASP A 41 12.48 2.85 -7.26
N ILE A 42 13.18 2.77 -6.15
CA ILE A 42 12.68 2.13 -4.93
C ILE A 42 12.79 3.17 -3.81
N PRO A 43 11.75 3.99 -3.64
CA PRO A 43 11.81 5.12 -2.70
C PRO A 43 11.84 4.67 -1.24
N ILE A 44 11.16 3.56 -0.93
CA ILE A 44 11.05 3.04 0.44
C ILE A 44 11.43 1.56 0.47
N VAL A 45 12.33 1.24 1.39
CA VAL A 45 12.77 -0.12 1.72
C VAL A 45 12.61 -0.31 3.22
N ASP A 46 11.80 -1.28 3.60
CA ASP A 46 11.82 -1.82 4.97
C ASP A 46 12.77 -3.03 5.03
N HIS A 47 12.59 -3.98 4.13
CA HIS A 47 13.50 -5.10 3.92
C HIS A 47 13.23 -5.77 2.55
N PRO A 48 14.00 -6.80 2.12
CA PRO A 48 13.84 -7.41 0.80
C PRO A 48 12.45 -8.00 0.48
N SER A 49 11.62 -8.26 1.48
CA SER A 49 10.23 -8.71 1.27
C SER A 49 9.19 -7.61 1.45
N ALA A 50 9.60 -6.37 1.76
CA ALA A 50 8.70 -5.24 1.96
C ALA A 50 9.36 -3.94 1.49
N PHE A 51 9.00 -3.50 0.31
CA PHE A 51 9.47 -2.24 -0.29
C PHE A 51 8.47 -1.73 -1.32
N PHE A 52 8.61 -0.46 -1.69
CA PHE A 52 7.77 0.15 -2.72
C PHE A 52 8.60 0.46 -3.97
N VAL A 53 7.96 0.29 -5.12
CA VAL A 53 8.56 0.56 -6.43
C VAL A 53 7.73 1.61 -7.16
N SER A 54 8.39 2.60 -7.74
CA SER A 54 7.80 3.65 -8.55
C SER A 54 8.30 3.56 -10.00
N ASN A 55 7.39 3.73 -10.96
CA ASN A 55 7.75 3.80 -12.37
C ASN A 55 8.24 5.21 -12.72
N GLN A 56 9.47 5.30 -13.21
CA GLN A 56 10.11 6.56 -13.61
C GLN A 56 10.02 6.82 -15.13
N ASP A 57 9.02 6.26 -15.82
CA ASP A 57 8.74 6.68 -17.19
C ASP A 57 8.46 8.19 -17.23
N PRO A 58 9.12 8.96 -18.10
CA PRO A 58 9.00 10.42 -18.12
C PRO A 58 7.56 10.93 -18.24
N ARG A 59 6.68 10.21 -18.95
CA ARG A 59 5.27 10.60 -19.11
C ARG A 59 4.50 10.45 -17.82
N VAL A 60 4.79 9.39 -17.08
CA VAL A 60 4.18 9.12 -15.77
C VAL A 60 4.66 10.16 -14.76
N ALA A 61 5.95 10.43 -14.73
CA ALA A 61 6.56 11.42 -13.85
C ALA A 61 6.02 12.84 -14.09
N GLU A 62 5.81 13.24 -15.36
CA GLU A 62 5.22 14.54 -15.71
C GLU A 62 3.79 14.68 -15.20
N GLN A 63 2.94 13.67 -15.41
CA GLN A 63 1.55 13.68 -14.93
C GLN A 63 1.50 13.76 -13.40
N PHE A 64 2.37 13.03 -12.72
CA PHE A 64 2.46 13.07 -11.27
C PHE A 64 2.90 14.45 -10.76
N ASN A 65 3.92 15.04 -11.38
CA ASN A 65 4.41 16.37 -11.01
C ASN A 65 3.30 17.44 -11.15
N MET A 66 2.53 17.40 -12.24
CA MET A 66 1.41 18.31 -12.45
C MET A 66 0.35 18.14 -11.34
N MET A 67 -0.04 16.91 -11.03
CA MET A 67 -1.00 16.60 -9.96
C MET A 67 -0.48 17.06 -8.58
N SER A 68 0.80 16.84 -8.29
CA SER A 68 1.43 17.26 -7.04
C SER A 68 1.42 18.80 -6.88
N ILE A 69 1.71 19.54 -7.94
CA ILE A 69 1.64 21.02 -7.95
C ILE A 69 0.18 21.47 -7.72
N GLU A 70 -0.79 20.87 -8.43
CA GLU A 70 -2.21 21.19 -8.25
C GLU A 70 -2.66 20.94 -6.81
N MET A 71 -2.31 19.79 -6.25
CA MET A 71 -2.64 19.41 -4.88
C MET A 71 -2.08 20.42 -3.86
N ASN A 72 -0.80 20.76 -3.96
CA ASN A 72 -0.18 21.71 -3.05
C ASN A 72 -0.78 23.12 -3.20
N ASN A 73 -1.07 23.57 -4.43
CA ASN A 73 -1.76 24.83 -4.67
C ASN A 73 -3.17 24.85 -4.09
N TYR A 74 -3.86 23.72 -4.07
CA TYR A 74 -5.20 23.60 -3.53
C TYR A 74 -5.20 23.62 -1.99
N TYR A 75 -4.45 22.70 -1.35
CA TYR A 75 -4.50 22.56 0.12
C TYR A 75 -3.71 23.61 0.88
N ASN A 76 -2.81 24.36 0.24
CA ASN A 76 -2.18 25.52 0.87
C ASN A 76 -3.13 26.72 1.03
N LYS A 77 -4.34 26.68 0.45
CA LYS A 77 -5.36 27.69 0.69
C LYS A 77 -6.09 27.37 2.00
N PRO A 78 -6.09 28.24 3.02
CA PRO A 78 -6.73 27.97 4.32
C PRO A 78 -8.21 27.56 4.20
N ALA A 79 -8.93 28.08 3.22
CA ALA A 79 -10.33 27.73 2.99
C ALA A 79 -10.56 26.24 2.66
N ASN A 80 -9.56 25.56 2.12
CA ASN A 80 -9.67 24.16 1.69
C ASN A 80 -9.21 23.16 2.78
N THR A 81 -8.71 23.67 3.90
CA THR A 81 -8.25 22.87 5.06
C THR A 81 -8.97 23.25 6.35
N THR A 82 -10.19 23.76 6.24
CA THR A 82 -11.01 24.13 7.39
C THR A 82 -11.71 22.96 8.06
N VAL A 83 -12.05 21.93 7.28
CA VAL A 83 -12.78 20.76 7.77
C VAL A 83 -11.96 19.50 7.54
N PRO A 84 -11.42 18.87 8.59
CA PRO A 84 -10.77 17.58 8.51
C PRO A 84 -11.73 16.48 8.02
N LEU A 85 -11.16 15.38 7.56
CA LEU A 85 -11.90 14.19 7.14
C LEU A 85 -12.73 13.66 8.32
N GLN A 86 -14.04 13.50 8.11
CA GLN A 86 -14.95 12.99 9.12
C GLN A 86 -15.11 11.48 8.99
N ASN A 87 -15.40 10.79 10.11
CA ASN A 87 -15.65 9.34 10.14
C ASN A 87 -14.54 8.54 9.44
N ILE A 88 -13.30 8.78 9.89
CA ILE A 88 -12.11 8.15 9.34
C ILE A 88 -12.19 6.64 9.52
N SER A 89 -12.07 5.88 8.43
CA SER A 89 -12.07 4.41 8.42
C SER A 89 -10.80 3.88 7.75
N ILE A 90 -10.38 2.68 8.14
CA ILE A 90 -9.29 1.97 7.46
C ILE A 90 -9.66 1.80 5.98
N GLY A 91 -8.71 2.10 5.10
CA GLY A 91 -8.90 2.08 3.66
C GLY A 91 -9.34 3.40 3.03
N ASP A 92 -9.70 4.41 3.82
CA ASP A 92 -10.06 5.73 3.30
C ASP A 92 -8.86 6.39 2.63
N PHE A 93 -9.13 7.02 1.47
CA PHE A 93 -8.16 7.89 0.81
C PHE A 93 -8.32 9.32 1.31
N CYS A 94 -7.21 9.96 1.58
CA CYS A 94 -7.15 11.27 2.19
C CYS A 94 -5.96 12.07 1.67
N VAL A 95 -5.80 13.28 2.19
CA VAL A 95 -4.61 14.12 2.00
C VAL A 95 -4.09 14.54 3.36
N ALA A 96 -2.78 14.49 3.52
CA ALA A 96 -2.09 14.97 4.72
C ALA A 96 -0.78 15.67 4.36
N ARG A 97 -0.29 16.52 5.26
CA ARG A 97 1.04 17.12 5.12
C ARG A 97 2.09 16.17 5.66
N PHE A 98 3.17 15.96 4.91
CA PHE A 98 4.32 15.22 5.42
C PHE A 98 5.13 16.10 6.39
N SER A 99 5.59 15.54 7.49
CA SER A 99 6.22 16.34 8.56
C SER A 99 7.62 16.84 8.23
N GLU A 100 8.34 16.19 7.29
CA GLU A 100 9.71 16.58 6.98
C GLU A 100 9.79 17.79 6.03
N ASP A 101 8.93 17.84 5.00
CA ASP A 101 8.97 18.91 3.99
C ASP A 101 7.76 19.85 4.01
N HIS A 102 6.75 19.49 4.81
CA HIS A 102 5.49 20.22 4.93
C HIS A 102 4.70 20.37 3.63
N LEU A 103 4.90 19.48 2.65
CA LEU A 103 4.10 19.40 1.45
C LEU A 103 2.90 18.47 1.64
N TRP A 104 1.88 18.67 0.80
CA TRP A 104 0.66 17.88 0.81
C TRP A 104 0.81 16.65 -0.09
N TYR A 105 0.37 15.49 0.42
CA TYR A 105 0.45 14.21 -0.28
C TYR A 105 -0.84 13.42 -0.14
N ARG A 106 -1.15 12.64 -1.18
CA ARG A 106 -2.24 11.67 -1.13
C ARG A 106 -1.83 10.52 -0.22
N ALA A 107 -2.76 10.13 0.64
CA ALA A 107 -2.51 9.08 1.61
C ALA A 107 -3.70 8.12 1.69
N ARG A 108 -3.46 6.98 2.31
CA ARG A 108 -4.48 6.00 2.66
C ARG A 108 -4.38 5.63 4.13
N VAL A 109 -5.51 5.55 4.79
CA VAL A 109 -5.61 5.16 6.19
C VAL A 109 -5.38 3.66 6.32
N VAL A 110 -4.43 3.24 7.14
CA VAL A 110 -4.12 1.82 7.40
C VAL A 110 -4.42 1.40 8.83
N LEU A 111 -4.44 2.35 9.77
CA LEU A 111 -4.85 2.11 11.16
C LEU A 111 -5.49 3.37 11.72
N ASN A 112 -6.54 3.22 12.51
CA ASN A 112 -7.18 4.30 13.26
C ASN A 112 -7.47 3.83 14.68
N ASN A 113 -6.95 4.54 15.67
CA ASN A 113 -7.17 4.28 17.09
C ASN A 113 -7.77 5.50 17.83
N ASP A 114 -8.55 6.34 17.11
CA ASP A 114 -9.23 7.54 17.59
C ASP A 114 -8.32 8.71 17.98
N GLU A 115 -7.17 8.46 18.59
CA GLU A 115 -6.20 9.49 18.97
C GLU A 115 -5.17 9.76 17.87
N SER A 116 -4.86 8.71 17.08
CA SER A 116 -3.83 8.73 16.06
C SER A 116 -4.25 7.85 14.88
N VAL A 117 -4.02 8.33 13.69
CA VAL A 117 -4.31 7.65 12.43
C VAL A 117 -2.99 7.36 11.73
N LEU A 118 -2.67 6.09 11.53
CA LEU A 118 -1.54 5.71 10.70
C LEU A 118 -1.97 5.76 9.23
N ILE A 119 -1.24 6.51 8.44
CA ILE A 119 -1.45 6.67 7.00
C ILE A 119 -0.22 6.22 6.22
N VAL A 120 -0.43 5.76 5.00
CA VAL A 120 0.61 5.52 4.00
C VAL A 120 0.44 6.54 2.89
N PHE A 121 1.51 7.24 2.52
CA PHE A 121 1.54 8.12 1.36
C PHE A 121 1.65 7.28 0.09
N ILE A 122 0.53 7.15 -0.62
CA ILE A 122 0.34 6.14 -1.69
C ILE A 122 1.22 6.35 -2.93
N ASP A 123 1.82 7.52 -3.06
CA ASP A 123 2.68 7.86 -4.19
C ASP A 123 4.17 7.64 -3.90
N TYR A 124 4.50 7.33 -2.64
CA TYR A 124 5.88 7.11 -2.17
C TYR A 124 6.04 5.82 -1.39
N GLY A 125 5.05 5.44 -0.57
CA GLY A 125 5.07 4.22 0.24
C GLY A 125 5.50 4.43 1.69
N ASN A 126 6.01 5.61 2.07
CA ASN A 126 6.30 5.92 3.46
C ASN A 126 5.03 6.11 4.28
N SER A 127 5.13 5.87 5.57
CA SER A 127 4.01 5.99 6.51
C SER A 127 4.29 7.02 7.59
N GLU A 128 3.22 7.59 8.12
CA GLU A 128 3.28 8.51 9.25
C GLU A 128 2.01 8.41 10.09
N SER A 129 2.16 8.57 11.41
CA SER A 129 1.03 8.73 12.32
C SER A 129 0.65 10.20 12.43
N LYS A 130 -0.63 10.50 12.21
CA LYS A 130 -1.19 11.85 12.27
C LYS A 130 -2.34 11.92 13.26
N PRO A 131 -2.52 13.06 13.94
CA PRO A 131 -3.77 13.31 14.64
C PRO A 131 -4.92 13.42 13.62
N PRO A 132 -6.15 12.99 13.96
CA PRO A 132 -7.29 12.99 13.02
C PRO A 132 -7.60 14.37 12.41
N ASN A 133 -7.33 15.45 13.13
CA ASN A 133 -7.57 16.83 12.67
C ASN A 133 -6.53 17.34 11.64
N GLU A 134 -5.51 16.56 11.32
CA GLU A 134 -4.51 16.84 10.26
C GLU A 134 -4.74 16.04 8.99
N ILE A 135 -5.84 15.29 8.92
CA ILE A 135 -6.21 14.46 7.76
C ILE A 135 -7.40 15.12 7.05
N TYR A 136 -7.28 15.34 5.75
CA TYR A 136 -8.26 16.10 4.98
C TYR A 136 -8.86 15.26 3.85
N PRO A 137 -10.10 15.59 3.44
CA PRO A 137 -10.75 14.90 2.33
C PRO A 137 -9.93 15.04 1.05
N LEU A 138 -9.76 13.93 0.31
CA LEU A 138 -9.19 13.94 -1.04
C LEU A 138 -10.27 14.40 -2.03
N THR A 139 -9.91 15.27 -2.98
CA THR A 139 -10.83 15.69 -4.05
C THR A 139 -10.83 14.70 -5.21
N GLU A 140 -11.95 14.59 -5.92
CA GLU A 140 -12.08 13.70 -7.08
C GLU A 140 -11.08 14.00 -8.19
N SER A 141 -10.75 15.29 -8.43
CA SER A 141 -9.78 15.67 -9.46
C SER A 141 -8.40 15.06 -9.18
N LEU A 142 -7.97 15.09 -7.92
CA LEU A 142 -6.68 14.55 -7.48
C LEU A 142 -6.66 13.03 -7.34
N ALA A 143 -7.83 12.38 -7.31
CA ALA A 143 -7.96 10.92 -7.27
C ALA A 143 -7.87 10.24 -8.64
N ARG A 144 -7.91 11.00 -9.74
CA ARG A 144 -7.95 10.44 -11.11
C ARG A 144 -6.67 9.72 -11.50
N LEU A 145 -5.51 10.23 -11.07
CA LEU A 145 -4.24 9.57 -11.30
C LEU A 145 -4.13 8.36 -10.36
N PRO A 146 -3.83 7.15 -10.87
CA PRO A 146 -3.55 6.00 -10.01
C PRO A 146 -2.44 6.27 -9.00
N ALA A 147 -2.36 5.48 -7.93
CA ALA A 147 -1.25 5.54 -6.99
C ALA A 147 0.08 5.29 -7.73
N MET A 148 1.12 6.04 -7.39
CA MET A 148 2.36 6.04 -8.16
C MET A 148 3.30 4.90 -7.79
N THR A 149 3.19 4.38 -6.57
CA THR A 149 3.99 3.26 -6.11
C THR A 149 3.19 1.98 -6.01
N VAL A 150 3.89 0.87 -6.12
CA VAL A 150 3.36 -0.47 -5.88
C VAL A 150 4.16 -1.17 -4.80
N ALA A 151 3.44 -1.87 -3.92
CA ALA A 151 4.05 -2.70 -2.88
C ALA A 151 4.67 -3.96 -3.49
N CYS A 152 5.91 -4.26 -3.11
CA CYS A 152 6.69 -5.33 -3.71
C CYS A 152 7.41 -6.19 -2.66
N THR A 153 7.67 -7.43 -3.07
CA THR A 153 8.57 -8.38 -2.41
C THR A 153 9.50 -8.99 -3.46
N LEU A 154 10.75 -9.28 -3.09
CA LEU A 154 11.64 -10.02 -3.98
C LEU A 154 11.12 -11.43 -4.23
N HIS A 155 11.02 -11.80 -5.51
CA HIS A 155 10.61 -13.13 -5.93
C HIS A 155 11.67 -14.17 -5.59
N GLU A 156 11.25 -15.31 -5.02
CA GLU A 156 12.13 -16.41 -4.63
C GLU A 156 13.33 -16.02 -3.77
N ALA A 157 13.15 -15.02 -2.92
CA ALA A 157 14.18 -14.56 -2.00
C ALA A 157 13.65 -14.61 -0.57
N PHE A 158 14.29 -15.40 0.27
CA PHE A 158 13.93 -15.57 1.67
C PHE A 158 15.15 -15.32 2.55
N PRO A 159 14.96 -14.93 3.83
CA PRO A 159 16.07 -14.77 4.75
C PRO A 159 16.90 -16.07 4.87
N SER A 160 18.21 -15.98 4.80
CA SER A 160 19.09 -17.14 4.90
C SER A 160 18.99 -17.88 6.25
N ASN A 161 18.62 -17.15 7.33
CA ASN A 161 18.33 -17.72 8.65
C ASN A 161 16.90 -18.33 8.75
N GLN A 162 16.10 -18.24 7.68
CA GLN A 162 14.75 -18.77 7.55
C GLN A 162 13.71 -18.21 8.54
N ASN A 163 13.99 -17.11 9.23
CA ASN A 163 13.09 -16.54 10.23
C ASN A 163 12.75 -15.08 9.96
N PHE A 164 13.75 -14.23 9.74
CA PHE A 164 13.56 -12.78 9.57
C PHE A 164 14.72 -12.18 8.77
N TRP A 165 14.46 -11.02 8.17
CA TRP A 165 15.52 -10.24 7.55
C TRP A 165 16.38 -9.57 8.63
N THR A 166 17.67 -9.81 8.59
CA THR A 166 18.60 -9.14 9.52
C THR A 166 18.82 -7.69 9.09
N PRO A 167 19.22 -6.80 10.01
CA PRO A 167 19.61 -5.44 9.66
C PRO A 167 20.64 -5.38 8.53
N GLU A 168 21.64 -6.28 8.55
CA GLU A 168 22.68 -6.34 7.52
C GLU A 168 22.12 -6.72 6.15
N ALA A 169 21.12 -7.60 6.10
CA ALA A 169 20.42 -7.95 4.85
C ALA A 169 19.63 -6.75 4.30
N THR A 170 18.93 -6.06 5.17
CA THR A 170 18.16 -4.85 4.85
C THR A 170 19.08 -3.72 4.36
N ASP A 171 20.18 -3.49 5.08
CA ASP A 171 21.18 -2.49 4.69
C ASP A 171 21.82 -2.84 3.34
N ALA A 172 22.19 -4.11 3.13
CA ALA A 172 22.76 -4.58 1.87
C ALA A 172 21.80 -4.35 0.71
N PHE A 173 20.51 -4.68 0.87
CA PHE A 173 19.49 -4.43 -0.14
C PHE A 173 19.28 -2.93 -0.38
N SER A 174 19.08 -2.16 0.67
CA SER A 174 18.91 -0.71 0.59
C SER A 174 20.08 -0.02 -0.12
N MET A 175 21.31 -0.37 0.21
CA MET A 175 22.52 0.18 -0.45
C MET A 175 22.59 -0.12 -1.95
N LEU A 176 22.01 -1.23 -2.39
CA LEU A 176 22.01 -1.61 -3.81
C LEU A 176 20.96 -0.87 -4.62
N VAL A 177 19.85 -0.46 -4.01
CA VAL A 177 18.71 0.14 -4.73
C VAL A 177 18.53 1.64 -4.47
N LYS A 178 19.01 2.16 -3.35
CA LYS A 178 18.82 3.55 -2.95
C LYS A 178 19.44 4.52 -3.95
N ASN A 179 18.64 5.50 -4.39
CA ASN A 179 19.05 6.53 -5.36
C ASN A 179 19.57 5.95 -6.69
N ARG A 180 19.04 4.80 -7.10
CA ARG A 180 19.39 4.17 -8.37
C ARG A 180 18.14 3.89 -9.19
N ILE A 181 18.27 4.03 -10.50
CA ILE A 181 17.28 3.51 -11.43
C ILE A 181 17.60 2.04 -11.67
N VAL A 182 16.60 1.20 -11.52
CA VAL A 182 16.68 -0.25 -11.68
C VAL A 182 15.66 -0.72 -12.70
N GLU A 183 15.86 -1.92 -13.24
CA GLU A 183 14.85 -2.60 -14.03
C GLU A 183 14.10 -3.60 -13.14
N VAL A 184 12.76 -3.57 -13.19
CA VAL A 184 11.90 -4.40 -12.35
C VAL A 184 11.03 -5.30 -13.22
N HIS A 185 11.17 -6.62 -13.02
CA HIS A 185 10.41 -7.65 -13.72
C HIS A 185 9.34 -8.22 -12.78
N PHE A 186 8.08 -8.02 -13.11
CA PHE A 186 6.95 -8.50 -12.33
C PHE A 186 6.73 -10.00 -12.58
N GLN A 187 6.78 -10.78 -11.52
CA GLN A 187 6.71 -12.24 -11.54
C GLN A 187 5.31 -12.73 -11.13
N PRO A 188 4.94 -13.98 -11.46
CA PRO A 188 3.75 -14.61 -10.89
C PRO A 188 3.84 -14.65 -9.36
N GLY A 189 2.77 -14.24 -8.69
CA GLY A 189 2.68 -14.35 -7.23
C GLY A 189 2.47 -15.79 -6.78
N ILE A 190 3.07 -16.15 -5.66
CA ILE A 190 2.79 -17.42 -4.98
C ILE A 190 1.65 -17.16 -4.00
N GLY A 191 0.43 -17.51 -4.38
CA GLY A 191 -0.78 -17.15 -3.64
C GLY A 191 -1.31 -15.76 -4.02
N GLN A 192 -2.61 -15.62 -4.05
CA GLN A 192 -3.29 -14.37 -4.45
C GLN A 192 -3.33 -13.37 -3.30
N GLN A 193 -2.20 -12.90 -2.82
CA GLN A 193 -2.17 -11.76 -1.92
C GLN A 193 -1.98 -10.48 -2.73
N TRP A 194 -3.05 -9.98 -3.20
CA TRP A 194 -3.18 -8.71 -3.87
C TRP A 194 -3.29 -7.57 -2.83
N PRO A 195 -2.63 -6.40 -2.98
CA PRO A 195 -1.86 -5.89 -4.13
C PRO A 195 -0.34 -6.02 -3.98
N LEU A 196 0.19 -7.03 -3.31
CA LEU A 196 1.62 -7.26 -3.20
C LEU A 196 2.17 -7.89 -4.49
N HIS A 197 3.16 -7.25 -5.11
CA HIS A 197 3.80 -7.71 -6.32
C HIS A 197 5.09 -8.46 -6.01
N PHE A 198 5.28 -9.58 -6.69
CA PHE A 198 6.51 -10.36 -6.65
C PHE A 198 7.42 -9.89 -7.79
N VAL A 199 8.64 -9.48 -7.49
CA VAL A 199 9.50 -8.86 -8.49
C VAL A 199 10.91 -9.41 -8.47
N LYS A 200 11.54 -9.47 -9.65
CA LYS A 200 13.00 -9.57 -9.82
C LYS A 200 13.52 -8.19 -10.16
N ILE A 201 14.54 -7.76 -9.45
CA ILE A 201 15.21 -6.47 -9.70
C ILE A 201 16.53 -6.76 -10.41
N MET A 202 16.72 -6.06 -11.54
CA MET A 202 17.96 -6.12 -12.30
C MET A 202 18.74 -4.81 -12.08
N LEU A 203 19.98 -4.93 -11.71
CA LEU A 203 20.92 -3.83 -11.55
C LEU A 203 22.11 -4.09 -12.48
N ASP A 204 22.38 -3.18 -13.39
CA ASP A 204 23.47 -3.30 -14.37
C ASP A 204 23.44 -4.63 -15.15
N GLY A 205 22.24 -5.11 -15.50
CA GLY A 205 22.01 -6.35 -16.25
C GLY A 205 22.11 -7.64 -15.43
N GLN A 206 22.32 -7.55 -14.12
CA GLN A 206 22.40 -8.70 -13.21
C GLN A 206 21.27 -8.68 -12.18
N SER A 207 20.78 -9.87 -11.81
CA SER A 207 19.81 -9.96 -10.73
C SER A 207 20.41 -9.50 -9.40
N ILE A 208 19.70 -8.61 -8.69
CA ILE A 208 20.16 -8.09 -7.40
C ILE A 208 20.35 -9.21 -6.36
N THR A 209 19.60 -10.31 -6.45
CA THR A 209 19.71 -11.46 -5.56
C THR A 209 21.03 -12.22 -5.73
N GLN A 210 21.70 -12.05 -6.88
CA GLN A 210 23.01 -12.66 -7.19
C GLN A 210 24.18 -11.72 -6.80
N HIS A 211 23.89 -10.47 -6.41
CA HIS A 211 24.94 -9.54 -6.02
C HIS A 211 25.60 -10.01 -4.73
N PRO A 212 26.96 -10.07 -4.65
CA PRO A 212 27.68 -10.67 -3.51
C PRO A 212 27.29 -10.11 -2.13
N LYS A 213 26.96 -8.82 -2.05
CA LYS A 213 26.52 -8.19 -0.79
C LYS A 213 25.18 -8.69 -0.28
N LEU A 214 24.28 -9.09 -1.17
CA LEU A 214 22.92 -9.52 -0.81
C LEU A 214 22.79 -11.04 -0.82
N ALA A 215 23.47 -11.73 -1.73
CA ALA A 215 23.39 -13.19 -1.91
C ALA A 215 23.72 -13.99 -0.64
N ALA A 216 24.63 -13.49 0.21
CA ALA A 216 24.96 -14.13 1.47
C ALA A 216 23.82 -14.15 2.50
N HIS A 217 22.83 -13.26 2.32
CA HIS A 217 21.69 -13.09 3.24
C HIS A 217 20.40 -13.73 2.71
N ILE A 218 20.44 -14.32 1.50
CA ILE A 218 19.26 -14.85 0.82
C ILE A 218 19.38 -16.36 0.63
N THR A 219 18.25 -17.05 0.76
CA THR A 219 18.05 -18.41 0.28
C THR A 219 16.84 -18.44 -0.66
N SER A 220 16.89 -19.32 -1.67
CA SER A 220 15.74 -19.62 -2.53
C SER A 220 14.85 -20.73 -1.94
N ALA A 221 15.32 -21.41 -0.90
CA ALA A 221 14.56 -22.48 -0.25
C ALA A 221 13.44 -21.86 0.60
N ARG A 222 12.20 -22.14 0.24
CA ARG A 222 11.02 -21.77 1.01
C ARG A 222 10.88 -22.71 2.22
N ASN A 223 10.87 -22.15 3.41
CA ASN A 223 10.42 -22.89 4.57
C ASN A 223 8.90 -22.63 4.71
N GLU A 224 8.09 -23.69 4.65
CA GLU A 224 6.62 -23.60 4.78
C GLU A 224 6.19 -22.97 6.13
N GLN A 225 7.01 -23.08 7.17
CA GLN A 225 6.76 -22.49 8.47
C GLN A 225 6.87 -20.96 8.48
N ILE A 226 7.68 -20.36 7.57
CA ILE A 226 7.80 -18.89 7.49
C ILE A 226 6.46 -18.25 7.11
N ALA A 227 5.69 -18.89 6.24
CA ALA A 227 4.39 -18.39 5.81
C ALA A 227 3.34 -18.33 6.94
N LEU A 228 3.54 -19.10 8.01
CA LEU A 228 2.63 -19.17 9.16
C LEU A 228 3.00 -18.16 10.28
N HIS A 229 4.23 -17.64 10.28
CA HIS A 229 4.71 -16.71 11.31
C HIS A 229 4.57 -15.22 10.94
N PHE A 230 4.01 -14.89 9.79
CA PHE A 230 3.75 -13.49 9.40
C PHE A 230 2.89 -12.73 10.42
N ASN A 231 2.06 -13.43 11.19
CA ASN A 231 1.11 -12.78 12.09
C ASN A 231 1.70 -12.34 13.44
N ASP A 232 2.84 -12.89 13.89
CA ASP A 232 3.31 -12.63 15.27
C ASP A 232 4.46 -11.62 15.38
N LYS A 233 5.12 -11.27 14.27
CA LYS A 233 6.31 -10.39 14.27
C LYS A 233 6.45 -9.57 12.99
N LEU A 234 5.36 -9.04 12.48
CA LEU A 234 5.43 -8.14 11.32
C LEU A 234 6.19 -6.86 11.69
N THR A 235 7.13 -6.45 10.85
CA THR A 235 7.66 -5.10 10.90
C THR A 235 6.54 -4.10 10.61
N PRO A 236 6.68 -2.80 10.98
CA PRO A 236 5.68 -1.80 10.65
C PRO A 236 5.31 -1.77 9.15
N MET A 237 6.28 -1.95 8.26
CA MET A 237 6.04 -1.95 6.83
C MET A 237 5.29 -3.22 6.37
N GLU A 238 5.67 -4.40 6.84
CA GLU A 238 4.93 -5.64 6.55
C GLU A 238 3.49 -5.55 7.04
N TYR A 239 3.27 -4.97 8.22
CA TYR A 239 1.94 -4.73 8.74
C TYR A 239 1.14 -3.78 7.84
N ILE A 240 1.75 -2.69 7.35
CA ILE A 240 1.14 -1.75 6.41
C ILE A 240 0.79 -2.45 5.10
N LEU A 241 1.72 -3.19 4.51
CA LEU A 241 1.50 -3.95 3.28
C LEU A 241 0.39 -5.00 3.44
N TYR A 242 0.40 -5.70 4.57
CA TYR A 242 -0.64 -6.67 4.89
C TYR A 242 -2.02 -6.02 4.98
N ASN A 243 -2.16 -4.92 5.73
CA ASN A 243 -3.44 -4.23 5.86
C ASN A 243 -3.92 -3.62 4.55
N VAL A 244 -3.03 -3.06 3.74
CA VAL A 244 -3.37 -2.58 2.39
C VAL A 244 -3.89 -3.74 1.54
N ALA A 245 -3.23 -4.91 1.58
CA ALA A 245 -3.65 -6.10 0.85
C ALA A 245 -5.02 -6.64 1.32
N VAL A 246 -5.24 -6.71 2.63
CA VAL A 246 -6.52 -7.18 3.21
C VAL A 246 -7.67 -6.26 2.82
N VAL A 247 -7.50 -4.95 2.98
CA VAL A 247 -8.55 -3.98 2.64
C VAL A 247 -8.90 -4.03 1.14
N GLU A 248 -7.90 -4.19 0.27
CA GLU A 248 -8.16 -4.33 -1.17
C GLU A 248 -8.89 -5.64 -1.49
N SER A 249 -8.51 -6.76 -0.86
CA SER A 249 -9.18 -8.05 -1.08
C SER A 249 -10.65 -8.00 -0.68
N ASP A 250 -10.98 -7.34 0.41
CA ASP A 250 -12.36 -7.18 0.88
C ASP A 250 -13.20 -6.33 -0.07
N ILE A 251 -12.61 -5.30 -0.67
CA ILE A 251 -13.27 -4.47 -1.68
C ILE A 251 -13.59 -5.29 -2.93
N TYR A 252 -12.70 -6.17 -3.37
CA TYR A 252 -12.91 -7.00 -4.56
C TYR A 252 -13.91 -8.12 -4.31
N ASN A 253 -13.87 -8.77 -3.15
CA ASN A 253 -14.79 -9.86 -2.83
C ASN A 253 -16.24 -9.37 -2.67
N ASN A 254 -16.45 -8.10 -2.29
CA ASN A 254 -17.78 -7.50 -2.17
C ASN A 254 -18.34 -6.95 -3.50
N ASN A 255 -17.54 -6.90 -4.57
CA ASN A 255 -17.93 -6.39 -5.89
C ASN A 255 -18.02 -7.47 -6.99
N LEU A 256 -17.96 -8.75 -6.63
CA LEU A 256 -18.25 -9.84 -7.57
C LEU A 256 -19.75 -10.15 -7.50
N PRO A 257 -20.45 -10.17 -8.68
CA PRO A 257 -21.88 -10.46 -8.76
C PRO A 257 -22.21 -11.90 -8.36
#